data_8bbd22f21912388ec444cc6c9d7f8485
#
_entry.id   8bbd22f21912388ec444cc6c9d7f8485
#
_cell.length_a   1.000
_cell.length_b   1.000
_cell.length_c   1.000
_cell.angle_alpha   90.00
_cell.angle_beta   90.00
_cell.angle_gamma   90.00
#
_symmetry.space_group_name_H-M   'P 1'
#
loop_
_entity.id
_entity.type
_entity.pdbx_description
1 polymer ?
#
loop_
_entity_poly.entity_id
_entity_poly.type
_entity_poly.pdbx_seq_one_letter_code
_entity_poly.pdbx_strand_id
1 'polypeptide(L)'
;MEHDNAESIRLHLWADLAYQGKLLRFIENHDEPRAANTFSPQKQRAFALTAATLPGAKLFHEGQFEGRKVRLPVFLDRRPHEAIDHELPVFYTKLLEAINRPVFREGEWSLCERTGWPDNPSFLNLVAWSWRKDDERYLIVVNLSDFEFVSRGPILPAEAGI
;
A
#
# COMPACT_ATOMS: atom_id res chain seq x y z
N MET A 1 6.25 8.25 4.53
CA MET A 1 5.53 8.07 3.24
C MET A 1 4.99 9.36 2.63
N GLU A 2 4.77 10.42 3.39
CA GLU A 2 4.23 11.70 2.90
C GLU A 2 5.09 12.35 1.79
N HIS A 3 6.39 12.12 1.83
CA HIS A 3 7.36 12.66 0.87
C HIS A 3 7.98 11.60 -0.04
N ASP A 4 7.52 10.34 0.05
CA ASP A 4 8.09 9.26 -0.73
C ASP A 4 7.41 9.16 -2.11
N ASN A 5 8.23 9.08 -3.12
CA ASN A 5 7.80 8.80 -4.48
C ASN A 5 7.93 7.28 -4.78
N ALA A 6 7.42 6.86 -5.93
CA ALA A 6 7.45 5.46 -6.33
C ALA A 6 8.87 4.87 -6.38
N GLU A 7 9.88 5.68 -6.72
CA GLU A 7 11.27 5.24 -6.78
C GLU A 7 11.82 4.95 -5.38
N SER A 8 11.61 5.84 -4.42
CA SER A 8 12.04 5.62 -3.02
C SER A 8 11.42 4.36 -2.43
N ILE A 9 10.15 4.11 -2.72
CA ILE A 9 9.47 2.89 -2.28
C ILE A 9 10.07 1.66 -2.95
N ARG A 10 10.34 1.69 -4.25
CA ARG A 10 11.00 0.58 -4.95
C ARG A 10 12.37 0.27 -4.39
N LEU A 11 13.20 1.29 -4.17
CA LEU A 11 14.53 1.13 -3.58
C LEU A 11 14.46 0.47 -2.19
N HIS A 12 13.48 0.87 -1.38
CA HIS A 12 13.23 0.22 -0.09
C HIS A 12 12.80 -1.25 -0.24
N LEU A 13 12.00 -1.56 -1.25
CA LEU A 13 11.50 -2.92 -1.51
C LEU A 13 12.55 -3.86 -2.11
N TRP A 14 13.68 -3.35 -2.58
CA TRP A 14 14.82 -4.17 -3.00
C TRP A 14 15.66 -4.72 -1.85
N ALA A 15 15.40 -4.27 -0.63
CA ALA A 15 16.05 -4.84 0.53
C ALA A 15 15.69 -6.33 0.69
N ASP A 16 16.55 -7.06 1.38
CA ASP A 16 16.40 -8.49 1.66
C ASP A 16 15.00 -8.85 2.17
N LEU A 17 14.44 -9.96 1.68
CA LEU A 17 13.06 -10.37 2.00
C LEU A 17 12.91 -10.72 3.50
N ALA A 18 13.95 -11.28 4.14
CA ALA A 18 13.91 -11.56 5.56
C ALA A 18 13.89 -10.27 6.40
N TYR A 19 14.52 -9.20 5.91
CA TYR A 19 14.37 -7.87 6.50
C TYR A 19 12.95 -7.33 6.28
N GLN A 20 12.43 -7.41 5.05
CA GLN A 20 11.06 -6.96 4.73
C GLN A 20 10.01 -7.64 5.60
N GLY A 21 10.19 -8.95 5.87
CA GLY A 21 9.30 -9.75 6.70
C GLY A 21 9.28 -9.34 8.19
N LYS A 22 10.29 -8.63 8.67
CA LYS A 22 10.38 -8.14 10.07
C LYS A 22 9.80 -6.75 10.27
N LEU A 23 9.40 -6.06 9.21
CA LEU A 23 8.89 -4.71 9.29
C LEU A 23 7.44 -4.67 9.74
N LEU A 24 7.07 -3.61 10.45
CA LEU A 24 5.69 -3.25 10.73
C LEU A 24 5.23 -2.23 9.68
N ARG A 25 4.18 -2.57 8.93
CA ARG A 25 3.64 -1.74 7.85
C ARG A 25 2.39 -1.00 8.32
N PHE A 26 2.37 0.30 8.15
CA PHE A 26 1.22 1.15 8.47
C PHE A 26 1.25 2.44 7.63
N ILE A 27 0.12 3.13 7.55
CA ILE A 27 0.01 4.43 6.91
C ILE A 27 -0.21 5.56 7.92
N GLU A 28 -0.63 5.22 9.13
CA GLU A 28 -0.78 6.12 10.27
C GLU A 28 -0.67 5.35 11.58
N ASN A 29 -0.33 6.05 12.65
CA ASN A 29 -0.30 5.56 14.02
C ASN A 29 -0.64 6.72 14.98
N HIS A 30 -0.46 6.52 16.29
CA HIS A 30 -0.75 7.55 17.31
C HIS A 30 0.24 8.74 17.26
N ASP A 31 1.43 8.58 16.69
CA ASP A 31 2.47 9.62 16.61
C ASP A 31 2.43 10.40 15.30
N GLU A 32 1.90 9.80 14.24
CA GLU A 32 1.84 10.38 12.91
C GLU A 32 0.54 11.15 12.64
N PRO A 33 0.53 12.08 11.67
CA PRO A 33 -0.71 12.66 11.17
C PRO A 33 -1.67 11.60 10.65
N ARG A 34 -2.98 11.88 10.73
CA ARG A 34 -4.01 10.99 10.20
C ARG A 34 -3.92 10.93 8.68
N ALA A 35 -3.95 9.72 8.11
CA ALA A 35 -3.87 9.51 6.68
C ALA A 35 -4.95 10.26 5.90
N ALA A 36 -6.19 10.26 6.41
CA ALA A 36 -7.31 10.98 5.81
C ALA A 36 -7.17 12.52 5.84
N ASN A 37 -6.25 13.07 6.66
CA ASN A 37 -5.93 14.49 6.67
C ASN A 37 -4.72 14.82 5.80
N THR A 38 -3.87 13.83 5.54
CA THR A 38 -2.59 13.99 4.85
C THR A 38 -2.71 13.73 3.34
N PHE A 39 -3.52 12.74 2.97
CA PHE A 39 -3.58 12.25 1.58
C PHE A 39 -4.95 12.51 0.95
N SER A 40 -4.95 12.64 -0.38
CA SER A 40 -6.20 12.52 -1.15
C SER A 40 -6.82 11.13 -0.95
N PRO A 41 -8.16 10.96 -1.13
CA PRO A 41 -8.82 9.67 -0.95
C PRO A 41 -8.20 8.54 -1.79
N GLN A 42 -7.78 8.85 -3.03
CA GLN A 42 -7.14 7.90 -3.92
C GLN A 42 -5.75 7.49 -3.40
N LYS A 43 -4.95 8.46 -2.97
CA LYS A 43 -3.60 8.23 -2.45
C LYS A 43 -3.62 7.50 -1.12
N GLN A 44 -4.60 7.79 -0.25
CA GLN A 44 -4.82 7.07 0.99
C GLN A 44 -5.10 5.57 0.71
N ARG A 45 -5.98 5.26 -0.25
CA ARG A 45 -6.27 3.88 -0.66
C ARG A 45 -5.04 3.19 -1.26
N ALA A 46 -4.26 3.90 -2.08
CA ALA A 46 -3.03 3.38 -2.67
C ALA A 46 -1.99 3.01 -1.59
N PHE A 47 -1.77 3.88 -0.60
CA PHE A 47 -0.86 3.60 0.51
C PHE A 47 -1.39 2.51 1.45
N ALA A 48 -2.70 2.47 1.71
CA ALA A 48 -3.31 1.41 2.50
C ALA A 48 -3.14 0.04 1.82
N LEU A 49 -3.39 -0.04 0.51
CA LEU A 49 -3.15 -1.25 -0.28
C LEU A 49 -1.67 -1.65 -0.22
N THR A 50 -0.77 -0.69 -0.40
CA THR A 50 0.68 -0.92 -0.32
C THR A 50 1.06 -1.49 1.05
N ALA A 51 0.70 -0.82 2.14
CA ALA A 51 1.03 -1.28 3.49
C ALA A 51 0.44 -2.66 3.81
N ALA A 52 -0.79 -2.93 3.36
CA ALA A 52 -1.50 -4.16 3.65
C ALA A 52 -0.98 -5.38 2.87
N THR A 53 -0.43 -5.18 1.66
CA THR A 53 -0.07 -6.30 0.77
C THR A 53 1.44 -6.54 0.64
N LEU A 54 2.29 -5.69 1.23
CA LEU A 54 3.74 -5.94 1.32
C LEU A 54 4.07 -6.97 2.41
N PRO A 55 5.25 -7.62 2.38
CA PRO A 55 5.72 -8.48 3.46
C PRO A 55 5.84 -7.75 4.80
N GLY A 56 5.71 -8.48 5.92
CA GLY A 56 5.81 -7.95 7.29
C GLY A 56 4.47 -7.86 8.01
N ALA A 57 4.50 -7.46 9.28
CA ALA A 57 3.30 -7.25 10.09
C ALA A 57 2.53 -6.01 9.65
N LYS A 58 1.22 -5.99 9.91
CA LYS A 58 0.32 -4.89 9.52
C LYS A 58 -0.26 -4.22 10.76
N LEU A 59 -0.21 -2.90 10.79
CA LEU A 59 -0.90 -2.09 11.80
C LEU A 59 -1.98 -1.25 11.11
N PHE A 60 -3.21 -1.40 11.57
CA PHE A 60 -4.30 -0.51 11.25
C PHE A 60 -4.66 0.29 12.50
N HIS A 61 -4.56 1.60 12.40
CA HIS A 61 -4.82 2.48 13.54
C HIS A 61 -6.32 2.68 13.72
N GLU A 62 -6.75 2.81 14.97
CA GLU A 62 -8.13 3.08 15.34
C GLU A 62 -8.67 4.34 14.63
N GLY A 63 -9.85 4.23 14.00
CA GLY A 63 -10.46 5.31 13.22
C GLY A 63 -9.92 5.45 11.78
N GLN A 64 -8.94 4.65 11.38
CA GLN A 64 -8.41 4.66 10.02
C GLN A 64 -9.47 4.22 9.00
N PHE A 65 -10.29 3.24 9.37
CA PHE A 65 -11.32 2.70 8.47
C PHE A 65 -12.48 3.67 8.26
N GLU A 66 -12.73 4.53 9.23
CA GLU A 66 -13.76 5.57 9.16
C GLU A 66 -13.25 6.87 8.54
N GLY A 67 -11.98 6.93 8.18
CA GLY A 67 -11.37 8.12 7.60
C GLY A 67 -11.28 9.29 8.60
N ARG A 68 -10.99 9.00 9.88
CA ARG A 68 -10.83 10.04 10.91
C ARG A 68 -9.65 10.94 10.57
N LYS A 69 -9.85 12.25 10.73
CA LYS A 69 -8.88 13.30 10.36
C LYS A 69 -8.18 13.92 11.56
N VAL A 70 -8.82 13.88 12.73
CA VAL A 70 -8.28 14.48 13.95
C VAL A 70 -7.34 13.48 14.63
N ARG A 71 -6.09 13.88 14.80
CA ARG A 71 -5.13 13.18 15.66
C ARG A 71 -5.47 13.45 17.11
N LEU A 72 -5.78 12.42 17.88
CA LEU A 72 -6.10 12.55 19.29
C LEU A 72 -4.82 12.54 20.12
N PRO A 73 -4.63 13.50 21.04
CA PRO A 73 -3.62 13.38 22.07
C PRO A 73 -3.91 12.15 22.96
N VAL A 74 -2.85 11.46 23.38
CA VAL A 74 -2.94 10.21 24.17
C VAL A 74 -3.74 10.35 25.48
N PHE A 75 -3.87 11.57 25.99
CA PHE A 75 -4.53 11.86 27.27
C PHE A 75 -5.98 12.38 27.12
N LEU A 76 -6.56 12.33 25.91
CA LEU A 76 -7.96 12.76 25.71
C LEU A 76 -8.92 11.58 25.88
N ASP A 77 -9.86 11.74 26.80
CA ASP A 77 -10.91 10.74 27.08
C ASP A 77 -12.04 10.74 26.04
N ARG A 78 -12.20 11.82 25.29
CA ARG A 78 -13.34 11.99 24.38
C ARG A 78 -12.87 12.34 22.98
N ARG A 79 -13.41 11.59 22.03
CA ARG A 79 -13.20 11.85 20.61
C ARG A 79 -14.12 12.97 20.13
N PRO A 80 -13.63 13.95 19.32
CA PRO A 80 -14.48 14.89 18.64
C PRO A 80 -15.42 14.16 17.66
N HIS A 81 -16.57 14.75 17.44
CA HIS A 81 -17.49 14.26 16.42
C HIS A 81 -16.91 14.59 15.03
N GLU A 82 -16.68 13.58 14.21
CA GLU A 82 -16.21 13.71 12.84
C GLU A 82 -17.17 13.01 11.89
N ALA A 83 -17.33 13.55 10.68
CA ALA A 83 -18.03 12.85 9.61
C ALA A 83 -17.27 11.57 9.23
N ILE A 84 -18.02 10.50 9.00
CA ILE A 84 -17.48 9.20 8.57
C ILE A 84 -17.47 9.19 7.05
N ASP A 85 -16.38 8.72 6.46
CA ASP A 85 -16.33 8.35 5.04
C ASP A 85 -17.02 6.99 4.87
N HIS A 86 -18.15 6.97 4.16
CA HIS A 86 -18.94 5.73 3.99
C HIS A 86 -18.36 4.75 2.94
N GLU A 87 -17.48 5.20 2.07
CA GLU A 87 -16.83 4.36 1.06
C GLU A 87 -15.57 3.66 1.60
N LEU A 88 -14.88 4.32 2.52
CA LEU A 88 -13.61 3.82 3.04
C LEU A 88 -13.76 2.51 3.83
N PRO A 89 -14.78 2.31 4.69
CA PRO A 89 -15.01 1.01 5.33
C PRO A 89 -15.26 -0.11 4.33
N VAL A 90 -15.96 0.16 3.23
CA VAL A 90 -16.19 -0.84 2.17
C VAL A 90 -14.89 -1.24 1.49
N PHE A 91 -14.02 -0.25 1.20
CA PHE A 91 -12.69 -0.52 0.66
C PHE A 91 -11.86 -1.38 1.63
N TYR A 92 -11.81 -1.04 2.93
CA TYR A 92 -11.04 -1.80 3.91
C TYR A 92 -11.60 -3.21 4.13
N THR A 93 -12.92 -3.40 4.11
CA THR A 93 -13.53 -4.73 4.18
C THR A 93 -12.99 -5.62 3.05
N LYS A 94 -13.04 -5.16 1.81
CA LYS A 94 -12.51 -5.90 0.65
C LYS A 94 -11.00 -6.13 0.74
N LEU A 95 -10.26 -5.14 1.20
CA LEU A 95 -8.80 -5.25 1.39
C LEU A 95 -8.46 -6.31 2.43
N LEU A 96 -9.14 -6.30 3.58
CA LEU A 96 -8.92 -7.26 4.66
C LEU A 96 -9.32 -8.69 4.24
N GLU A 97 -10.41 -8.85 3.51
CA GLU A 97 -10.81 -10.13 2.92
C GLU A 97 -9.71 -10.67 1.99
N ALA A 98 -9.17 -9.82 1.12
CA ALA A 98 -8.11 -10.21 0.20
C ALA A 98 -6.84 -10.64 0.94
N ILE A 99 -6.32 -9.82 1.85
CA ILE A 99 -5.05 -10.10 2.55
C ILE A 99 -5.15 -11.20 3.61
N ASN A 100 -6.36 -11.61 3.99
CA ASN A 100 -6.57 -12.74 4.90
C ASN A 100 -6.31 -14.10 4.22
N ARG A 101 -6.16 -14.13 2.92
CA ARG A 101 -5.81 -15.36 2.18
C ARG A 101 -4.39 -15.82 2.51
N PRO A 102 -4.16 -17.14 2.60
CA PRO A 102 -2.84 -17.71 2.96
C PRO A 102 -1.70 -17.23 2.06
N VAL A 103 -1.97 -16.95 0.78
CA VAL A 103 -0.96 -16.50 -0.19
C VAL A 103 -0.24 -15.22 0.27
N PHE A 104 -0.90 -14.30 0.97
CA PHE A 104 -0.28 -13.06 1.47
C PHE A 104 0.56 -13.23 2.75
N ARG A 105 0.60 -14.42 3.32
CA ARG A 105 1.38 -14.75 4.54
C ARG A 105 2.40 -15.84 4.31
N GLU A 106 2.08 -16.80 3.47
CA GLU A 106 2.85 -18.03 3.27
C GLU A 106 3.37 -18.16 1.84
N GLY A 107 2.94 -17.26 0.94
CA GLY A 107 3.31 -17.29 -0.46
C GLY A 107 4.68 -16.68 -0.73
N GLU A 108 5.15 -16.86 -1.93
CA GLU A 108 6.34 -16.24 -2.47
C GLU A 108 6.00 -14.81 -2.93
N TRP A 109 6.72 -13.84 -2.39
CA TRP A 109 6.63 -12.44 -2.79
C TRP A 109 7.76 -12.08 -3.75
N SER A 110 7.47 -11.27 -4.78
CA SER A 110 8.46 -10.75 -5.71
C SER A 110 8.13 -9.32 -6.12
N LEU A 111 9.13 -8.44 -6.09
CA LEU A 111 9.02 -7.11 -6.68
C LEU A 111 9.01 -7.25 -8.20
N CYS A 112 8.09 -6.58 -8.87
CA CYS A 112 8.01 -6.60 -10.33
C CYS A 112 8.87 -5.50 -10.95
N GLU A 113 9.47 -5.81 -12.09
CA GLU A 113 10.04 -4.79 -12.94
C GLU A 113 8.95 -3.96 -13.61
N ARG A 114 9.28 -2.71 -13.90
CA ARG A 114 8.40 -1.80 -14.60
C ARG A 114 9.06 -1.32 -15.89
N THR A 115 8.31 -1.40 -16.96
CA THR A 115 8.74 -0.90 -18.27
C THR A 115 7.68 0.01 -18.86
N GLY A 116 8.07 0.89 -19.74
CA GLY A 116 7.17 1.80 -20.42
C GLY A 116 7.70 2.20 -21.79
N TRP A 117 6.95 2.98 -22.49
CA TRP A 117 7.38 3.52 -23.78
C TRP A 117 8.46 4.59 -23.56
N PRO A 118 9.46 4.70 -24.47
CA PRO A 118 10.55 5.66 -24.32
C PRO A 118 10.08 7.13 -24.20
N ASP A 119 8.93 7.46 -24.81
CA ASP A 119 8.32 8.77 -24.83
C ASP A 119 7.28 8.99 -23.70
N ASN A 120 7.03 7.98 -22.86
CA ASN A 120 6.06 8.08 -21.79
C ASN A 120 6.64 7.58 -20.46
N PRO A 121 7.22 8.45 -19.61
CA PRO A 121 7.81 8.07 -18.34
C PRO A 121 6.78 7.80 -17.21
N SER A 122 5.48 7.81 -17.48
CA SER A 122 4.43 7.66 -16.45
C SER A 122 4.54 6.35 -15.67
N PHE A 123 5.11 5.28 -16.27
CA PHE A 123 5.37 4.01 -15.58
C PHE A 123 6.30 4.17 -14.37
N LEU A 124 7.09 5.25 -14.30
CA LEU A 124 7.95 5.55 -13.14
C LEU A 124 7.14 5.85 -11.86
N ASN A 125 5.87 6.20 -12.00
CA ASN A 125 4.96 6.41 -10.87
C ASN A 125 4.30 5.13 -10.35
N LEU A 126 4.56 4.00 -11.01
CA LEU A 126 4.01 2.71 -10.62
C LEU A 126 4.98 1.96 -9.71
N VAL A 127 4.42 1.28 -8.74
CA VAL A 127 5.09 0.22 -7.99
C VAL A 127 4.25 -1.04 -8.13
N ALA A 128 4.89 -2.16 -8.44
CA ALA A 128 4.19 -3.42 -8.62
C ALA A 128 4.95 -4.57 -7.96
N TRP A 129 4.21 -5.52 -7.43
CA TRP A 129 4.74 -6.75 -6.85
C TRP A 129 3.74 -7.88 -7.01
N SER A 130 4.21 -9.09 -6.90
CA SER A 130 3.38 -10.29 -6.98
C SER A 130 3.48 -11.13 -5.71
N TRP A 131 2.42 -11.89 -5.47
CA TRP A 131 2.35 -12.98 -4.52
C TRP A 131 1.94 -14.25 -5.25
N ARG A 132 2.56 -15.37 -4.89
CA ARG A 132 2.25 -16.68 -5.46
C ARG A 132 2.25 -17.74 -4.37
N LYS A 133 1.21 -18.58 -4.36
CA LYS A 133 1.16 -19.80 -3.56
C LYS A 133 0.28 -20.81 -4.27
N ASP A 134 0.82 -21.99 -4.55
CA ASP A 134 0.15 -23.04 -5.30
C ASP A 134 -0.38 -22.50 -6.66
N ASP A 135 -1.68 -22.59 -6.91
CA ASP A 135 -2.35 -22.05 -8.10
C ASP A 135 -2.79 -20.59 -7.95
N GLU A 136 -2.68 -20.02 -6.76
CA GLU A 136 -3.08 -18.64 -6.51
C GLU A 136 -1.96 -17.66 -6.88
N ARG A 137 -2.32 -16.65 -7.65
CA ARG A 137 -1.41 -15.56 -8.06
C ARG A 137 -2.10 -14.22 -7.93
N TYR A 138 -1.42 -13.29 -7.30
CA TYR A 138 -1.86 -11.90 -7.18
C TYR A 138 -0.79 -10.98 -7.73
N LEU A 139 -1.19 -10.10 -8.64
CA LEU A 139 -0.39 -8.98 -9.07
C LEU A 139 -1.00 -7.71 -8.47
N ILE A 140 -0.21 -7.00 -7.69
CA ILE A 140 -0.59 -5.72 -7.10
C ILE A 140 0.15 -4.63 -7.86
N VAL A 141 -0.60 -3.66 -8.39
CA VAL A 141 -0.07 -2.50 -9.08
C VAL A 141 -0.63 -1.26 -8.41
N VAL A 142 0.25 -0.37 -7.97
CA VAL A 142 -0.11 0.86 -7.31
C VAL A 142 0.43 2.06 -8.08
N ASN A 143 -0.45 2.98 -8.43
CA ASN A 143 -0.08 4.28 -8.95
C ASN A 143 0.04 5.26 -7.77
N LEU A 144 1.22 5.80 -7.57
CA LEU A 144 1.52 6.75 -6.49
C LEU A 144 1.51 8.21 -6.93
N SER A 145 1.14 8.49 -8.19
CA SER A 145 0.94 9.85 -8.66
C SER A 145 -0.46 10.36 -8.33
N ASP A 146 -0.61 11.68 -8.40
CA ASP A 146 -1.91 12.35 -8.26
C ASP A 146 -2.69 12.40 -9.59
N PHE A 147 -2.17 11.78 -10.65
CA PHE A 147 -2.74 11.77 -11.98
C PHE A 147 -3.23 10.39 -12.39
N GLU A 148 -4.32 10.33 -13.12
CA GLU A 148 -4.72 9.12 -13.81
C GLU A 148 -3.81 8.91 -15.02
N PHE A 149 -3.08 7.80 -15.05
CA PHE A 149 -2.26 7.40 -16.18
C PHE A 149 -2.81 6.15 -16.84
N VAL A 150 -2.91 6.17 -18.14
CA VAL A 150 -3.12 4.97 -18.93
C VAL A 150 -1.73 4.44 -19.34
N SER A 151 -1.16 3.57 -18.53
CA SER A 151 0.04 2.82 -18.94
C SER A 151 -0.40 1.68 -19.85
N ARG A 152 0.21 1.57 -21.03
CA ARG A 152 0.04 0.44 -21.96
C ARG A 152 1.26 -0.50 -21.98
N GLY A 153 2.12 -0.43 -20.99
CA GLY A 153 3.30 -1.31 -20.91
C GLY A 153 3.00 -2.60 -20.12
N PRO A 154 3.61 -3.72 -20.51
CA PRO A 154 3.54 -4.94 -19.71
C PRO A 154 4.25 -4.74 -18.36
N ILE A 155 3.60 -5.15 -17.29
CA ILE A 155 4.22 -5.35 -15.98
C ILE A 155 4.62 -6.83 -15.96
N LEU A 156 5.91 -7.10 -16.04
CA LEU A 156 6.42 -8.47 -15.97
C LEU A 156 6.99 -8.72 -14.58
N PRO A 157 6.75 -9.92 -13.99
CA PRO A 157 7.51 -10.36 -12.84
C PRO A 157 9.00 -10.32 -13.20
N ALA A 158 9.84 -9.82 -12.31
CA ALA A 158 11.27 -9.99 -12.47
C ALA A 158 11.54 -11.49 -12.55
N GLU A 159 12.02 -11.96 -13.69
CA GLU A 159 12.50 -13.33 -13.78
C GLU A 159 13.70 -13.43 -12.83
N ALA A 160 13.58 -14.31 -11.84
CA ALA A 160 14.73 -14.68 -11.04
C ALA A 160 15.80 -15.20 -12.01
N GLY A 161 16.86 -14.41 -12.19
CA GLY A 161 17.98 -14.81 -13.02
C GLY A 161 18.49 -16.16 -12.54
N ILE A 162 18.68 -17.05 -13.51
CA ILE A 162 19.30 -18.36 -13.37
C ILE A 162 20.77 -18.17 -12.98
#